data_28a17324072182e69825cc4448349429
#
_entry.id   28a17324072182e69825cc4448349429
#
_cell.length_a   1.000
_cell.length_b   1.000
_cell.length_c   1.000
_cell.angle_alpha   90.00
_cell.angle_beta   90.00
_cell.angle_gamma   90.00
#
_symmetry.space_group_name_H-M   'P 1'
#
loop_
_entity.id
_entity.type
_entity.pdbx_description
1 polymer ?
#
loop_
_entity_poly.entity_id
_entity_poly.type
_entity_poly.pdbx_seq_one_letter_code
_entity_poly.pdbx_strand_id
1 'polypeptide(L)'
;MVSEMKALHGQGVPYRDMTVLYRAHYVTRTVEQVLLEEKLPYTIYSGVQFFQRAEIKDALSYLRMIVYRDDLSFRRVANVPKRNLGKRRMAFLEEYAQKHGCTLYQALTDSLEDPVFKGTKASAFISLVELFSAGYENRPISEVLSALLNESGYEAMLRTEGSQERLDNLAELKQSVYEYETTCGEEGTLEHYLAHVALFTNADAQDPGDKVKLMTVHAAKGLEFPYVFLCGMNEGIFPSRKVRTLPGMEEERRLAFVALTRAEKGLYLSEADGRNFDGSPRYPSRFLLDIDPGLLAFPQEPQEGLIRDARSYIDHSLRHLPETDQTGRFSPGQRVEHAMFGPGTVLEVDLDRRAYSVQFDAMGTPRKISFRARLDRLPPE
;
A
#
# COMPACT_ATOMS: atom_id res chain seq x y z
N MET A 1 -19.40 -10.79 5.84
CA MET A 1 -19.59 -9.36 6.20
C MET A 1 -20.78 -8.74 5.48
N VAL A 2 -20.75 -8.55 4.14
CA VAL A 2 -21.85 -7.84 3.42
C VAL A 2 -23.18 -8.57 3.52
N SER A 3 -23.21 -9.89 3.48
CA SER A 3 -24.41 -10.70 3.74
C SER A 3 -25.03 -10.41 5.11
N GLU A 4 -24.21 -10.26 6.15
CA GLU A 4 -24.67 -9.91 7.50
C GLU A 4 -25.22 -8.48 7.56
N MET A 5 -24.55 -7.53 6.86
CA MET A 5 -25.07 -6.16 6.77
C MET A 5 -26.45 -6.12 6.10
N LYS A 6 -26.65 -6.89 5.01
CA LYS A 6 -27.94 -7.01 4.34
C LYS A 6 -28.99 -7.68 5.23
N ALA A 7 -28.60 -8.71 5.98
CA ALA A 7 -29.48 -9.39 6.92
C ALA A 7 -29.96 -8.44 8.04
N LEU A 8 -29.04 -7.68 8.63
CA LEU A 8 -29.35 -6.65 9.62
C LEU A 8 -30.27 -5.54 9.03
N HIS A 9 -29.96 -5.09 7.82
CA HIS A 9 -30.78 -4.08 7.15
C HIS A 9 -32.20 -4.60 6.88
N GLY A 10 -32.34 -5.85 6.46
CA GLY A 10 -33.62 -6.53 6.30
C GLY A 10 -34.42 -6.66 7.60
N GLN A 11 -33.75 -6.62 8.76
CA GLN A 11 -34.37 -6.55 10.10
C GLN A 11 -34.69 -5.12 10.57
N GLY A 12 -34.47 -4.11 9.71
CA GLY A 12 -34.76 -2.71 9.99
C GLY A 12 -33.60 -1.90 10.58
N VAL A 13 -32.38 -2.46 10.63
CA VAL A 13 -31.18 -1.71 11.06
C VAL A 13 -30.72 -0.82 9.90
N PRO A 14 -30.62 0.50 10.07
CA PRO A 14 -30.12 1.39 9.03
C PRO A 14 -28.62 1.19 8.81
N TYR A 15 -28.13 1.40 7.58
CA TYR A 15 -26.72 1.28 7.24
C TYR A 15 -25.82 2.26 8.03
N ARG A 16 -26.33 3.44 8.37
CA ARG A 16 -25.61 4.42 9.22
C ARG A 16 -25.27 3.93 10.62
N ASP A 17 -25.92 2.87 11.09
CA ASP A 17 -25.65 2.23 12.39
C ASP A 17 -24.57 1.13 12.27
N MET A 18 -24.11 0.84 11.05
CA MET A 18 -23.08 -0.14 10.75
C MET A 18 -21.77 0.56 10.45
N THR A 19 -20.68 0.10 11.08
CA THR A 19 -19.35 0.67 10.90
C THR A 19 -18.34 -0.43 10.62
N VAL A 20 -17.56 -0.27 9.54
CA VAL A 20 -16.42 -1.13 9.23
C VAL A 20 -15.17 -0.49 9.81
N LEU A 21 -14.48 -1.21 10.69
CA LEU A 21 -13.19 -0.82 11.25
C LEU A 21 -12.07 -1.65 10.64
N TYR A 22 -10.94 -1.01 10.39
CA TYR A 22 -9.75 -1.65 9.86
C TYR A 22 -8.48 -1.01 10.43
N ARG A 23 -7.37 -1.79 10.48
CA ARG A 23 -6.09 -1.33 11.02
C ARG A 23 -5.38 -0.36 10.07
N ALA A 24 -5.44 -0.58 8.77
CA ALA A 24 -4.75 0.20 7.76
C ALA A 24 -5.63 0.42 6.52
N HIS A 25 -5.46 1.56 5.87
CA HIS A 25 -6.30 1.98 4.76
C HIS A 25 -6.26 1.04 3.53
N TYR A 26 -5.16 0.34 3.28
CA TYR A 26 -5.08 -0.57 2.14
C TYR A 26 -6.08 -1.73 2.23
N VAL A 27 -6.47 -2.13 3.45
CA VAL A 27 -7.49 -3.18 3.67
C VAL A 27 -8.85 -2.80 3.08
N THR A 28 -9.12 -1.50 2.86
CA THR A 28 -10.44 -1.05 2.37
C THR A 28 -10.74 -1.50 0.95
N ARG A 29 -9.73 -1.80 0.12
CA ARG A 29 -9.95 -2.15 -1.30
C ARG A 29 -11.01 -3.23 -1.48
N THR A 30 -10.81 -4.40 -0.88
CA THR A 30 -11.77 -5.52 -0.99
C THR A 30 -13.12 -5.16 -0.41
N VAL A 31 -13.16 -4.41 0.70
CA VAL A 31 -14.39 -3.95 1.34
C VAL A 31 -15.16 -2.99 0.40
N GLU A 32 -14.46 -1.99 -0.13
CA GLU A 32 -15.04 -1.01 -1.06
C GLU A 32 -15.57 -1.69 -2.33
N GLN A 33 -14.78 -2.62 -2.90
CA GLN A 33 -15.17 -3.36 -4.09
C GLN A 33 -16.48 -4.12 -3.87
N VAL A 34 -16.57 -4.92 -2.81
CA VAL A 34 -17.79 -5.70 -2.53
C VAL A 34 -18.98 -4.81 -2.19
N LEU A 35 -18.78 -3.70 -1.47
CA LEU A 35 -19.86 -2.75 -1.18
C LEU A 35 -20.39 -2.11 -2.48
N LEU A 36 -19.53 -1.78 -3.44
CA LEU A 36 -19.92 -1.24 -4.75
C LEU A 36 -20.64 -2.29 -5.60
N GLU A 37 -20.11 -3.50 -5.73
CA GLU A 37 -20.73 -4.61 -6.47
C GLU A 37 -22.12 -4.93 -5.94
N GLU A 38 -22.28 -4.94 -4.63
CA GLU A 38 -23.53 -5.22 -3.93
C GLU A 38 -24.43 -3.99 -3.76
N LYS A 39 -24.01 -2.84 -4.30
CA LYS A 39 -24.72 -1.55 -4.28
C LYS A 39 -25.09 -1.07 -2.86
N LEU A 40 -24.22 -1.36 -1.88
CA LEU A 40 -24.38 -0.82 -0.53
C LEU A 40 -23.75 0.58 -0.44
N PRO A 41 -24.49 1.58 0.00
CA PRO A 41 -23.94 2.93 0.15
C PRO A 41 -22.96 2.99 1.32
N TYR A 42 -21.79 3.61 1.11
CA TYR A 42 -20.79 3.78 2.16
C TYR A 42 -20.11 5.14 2.12
N THR A 43 -19.43 5.49 3.20
CA THR A 43 -18.59 6.68 3.31
C THR A 43 -17.32 6.36 4.08
N ILE A 44 -16.18 6.93 3.64
CA ILE A 44 -14.88 6.74 4.30
C ILE A 44 -14.56 7.97 5.13
N TYR A 45 -14.34 7.74 6.43
CA TYR A 45 -13.90 8.77 7.36
C TYR A 45 -12.37 8.82 7.44
N SER A 46 -11.82 10.03 7.31
CA SER A 46 -10.36 10.27 7.36
C SER A 46 -9.56 9.53 6.29
N GLY A 47 -10.14 9.34 5.09
CA GLY A 47 -9.46 8.64 4.00
C GLY A 47 -10.00 9.01 2.62
N VAL A 48 -9.35 8.46 1.60
CA VAL A 48 -9.74 8.54 0.19
C VAL A 48 -10.00 7.13 -0.31
N GLN A 49 -11.03 6.96 -1.13
CA GLN A 49 -11.33 5.68 -1.77
C GLN A 49 -10.09 5.08 -2.42
N PHE A 50 -9.94 3.76 -2.36
CA PHE A 50 -8.71 3.08 -2.77
C PHE A 50 -8.26 3.47 -4.19
N PHE A 51 -9.14 3.37 -5.18
CA PHE A 51 -8.81 3.71 -6.56
C PHE A 51 -8.69 5.22 -6.84
N GLN A 52 -9.03 6.08 -5.88
CA GLN A 52 -8.84 7.52 -5.97
C GLN A 52 -7.49 8.00 -5.40
N ARG A 53 -6.73 7.13 -4.70
CA ARG A 53 -5.42 7.46 -4.13
C ARG A 53 -4.41 7.79 -5.22
N ALA A 54 -3.53 8.76 -4.93
CA ALA A 54 -2.58 9.29 -5.90
C ALA A 54 -1.68 8.18 -6.50
N GLU A 55 -1.09 7.34 -5.66
CA GLU A 55 -0.20 6.26 -6.07
C GLU A 55 -0.89 5.16 -6.88
N ILE A 56 -2.17 4.91 -6.60
CA ILE A 56 -2.98 3.95 -7.35
C ILE A 56 -3.31 4.52 -8.74
N LYS A 57 -3.72 5.79 -8.79
CA LYS A 57 -3.94 6.49 -10.07
C LYS A 57 -2.66 6.56 -10.91
N ASP A 58 -1.50 6.78 -10.27
CA ASP A 58 -0.21 6.80 -10.97
C ASP A 58 0.11 5.42 -11.57
N ALA A 59 -0.04 4.35 -10.77
CA ALA A 59 0.19 2.97 -11.22
C ALA A 59 -0.73 2.58 -12.37
N LEU A 60 -2.04 2.87 -12.26
CA LEU A 60 -3.01 2.63 -13.32
C LEU A 60 -2.70 3.47 -14.58
N SER A 61 -2.23 4.71 -14.42
CA SER A 61 -1.83 5.54 -15.54
C SER A 61 -0.60 5.00 -16.26
N TYR A 62 0.35 4.37 -15.55
CA TYR A 62 1.44 3.65 -16.18
C TYR A 62 0.94 2.46 -17.02
N LEU A 63 0.01 1.66 -16.51
CA LEU A 63 -0.62 0.57 -17.28
C LEU A 63 -1.38 1.11 -18.51
N ARG A 64 -2.13 2.21 -18.35
CA ARG A 64 -2.83 2.86 -19.47
C ARG A 64 -1.87 3.41 -20.52
N MET A 65 -0.67 3.86 -20.14
CA MET A 65 0.34 4.34 -21.08
C MET A 65 0.83 3.23 -22.01
N ILE A 66 1.02 2.02 -21.52
CA ILE A 66 1.47 0.90 -22.36
C ILE A 66 0.38 0.38 -23.30
N VAL A 67 -0.91 0.56 -22.93
CA VAL A 67 -2.05 0.11 -23.74
C VAL A 67 -2.58 1.21 -24.67
N TYR A 68 -2.89 2.39 -24.11
CA TYR A 68 -3.68 3.42 -24.81
C TYR A 68 -2.88 4.65 -25.21
N ARG A 69 -1.75 4.95 -24.54
CA ARG A 69 -0.95 6.17 -24.73
C ARG A 69 -1.80 7.45 -24.69
N ASP A 70 -2.84 7.46 -23.80
CA ASP A 70 -3.77 8.57 -23.69
C ASP A 70 -3.14 9.79 -22.97
N ASP A 71 -3.60 10.98 -23.33
CA ASP A 71 -3.06 12.26 -22.82
C ASP A 71 -3.24 12.44 -21.31
N LEU A 72 -4.33 11.91 -20.72
CA LEU A 72 -4.60 12.02 -19.30
C LEU A 72 -3.55 11.24 -18.50
N SER A 73 -3.29 10.02 -18.91
CA SER A 73 -2.27 9.15 -18.31
C SER A 73 -0.87 9.72 -18.55
N PHE A 74 -0.60 10.24 -19.74
CA PHE A 74 0.67 10.89 -20.05
C PHE A 74 0.96 12.07 -19.12
N ARG A 75 0.02 13.03 -18.99
CA ARG A 75 0.16 14.19 -18.10
C ARG A 75 0.45 13.77 -16.67
N ARG A 76 -0.10 12.64 -16.25
CA ARG A 76 0.05 12.15 -14.88
C ARG A 76 1.43 11.55 -14.63
N VAL A 77 1.96 10.71 -15.52
CA VAL A 77 3.16 9.91 -15.25
C VAL A 77 4.41 10.32 -16.00
N ALA A 78 4.33 11.15 -17.04
CA ALA A 78 5.49 11.53 -17.84
C ALA A 78 6.63 12.14 -17.01
N ASN A 79 6.31 12.90 -15.96
CA ASN A 79 7.28 13.51 -15.05
C ASN A 79 7.26 12.97 -13.61
N VAL A 80 6.71 11.80 -13.40
CA VAL A 80 6.66 11.10 -12.10
C VAL A 80 7.17 9.68 -12.27
N PRO A 81 8.37 9.34 -11.75
CA PRO A 81 9.39 10.18 -11.10
C PRO A 81 9.91 11.33 -11.96
N LYS A 82 10.59 12.29 -11.34
CA LYS A 82 11.09 13.49 -12.05
C LYS A 82 11.99 13.13 -13.25
N ARG A 83 11.57 13.58 -14.44
CA ARG A 83 12.27 13.38 -15.73
C ARG A 83 12.64 14.69 -16.43
N ASN A 84 12.52 15.81 -15.72
CA ASN A 84 12.67 17.16 -16.28
C ASN A 84 11.62 17.48 -17.37
N LEU A 85 10.43 16.85 -17.34
CA LEU A 85 9.31 17.17 -18.21
C LEU A 85 8.32 18.09 -17.48
N GLY A 86 8.84 19.23 -17.00
CA GLY A 86 8.06 20.23 -16.27
C GLY A 86 7.18 21.10 -17.17
N LYS A 87 6.52 22.10 -16.58
CA LYS A 87 5.48 22.94 -17.21
C LYS A 87 5.86 23.50 -18.59
N ARG A 88 7.10 24.01 -18.75
CA ARG A 88 7.56 24.58 -20.04
C ARG A 88 7.57 23.54 -21.16
N ARG A 89 8.04 22.33 -20.86
CA ARG A 89 8.12 21.24 -21.84
C ARG A 89 6.75 20.65 -22.12
N MET A 90 5.90 20.59 -21.10
CA MET A 90 4.52 20.16 -21.27
C MET A 90 3.75 21.14 -22.17
N ALA A 91 3.90 22.47 -21.99
CA ALA A 91 3.29 23.47 -22.86
C ALA A 91 3.78 23.35 -24.32
N PHE A 92 5.07 23.08 -24.53
CA PHE A 92 5.61 22.79 -25.87
C PHE A 92 4.93 21.58 -26.50
N LEU A 93 4.76 20.48 -25.76
CA LEU A 93 4.08 19.28 -26.27
C LEU A 93 2.61 19.54 -26.58
N GLU A 94 1.93 20.33 -25.77
CA GLU A 94 0.54 20.73 -26.00
C GLU A 94 0.37 21.52 -27.29
N GLU A 95 1.25 22.49 -27.53
CA GLU A 95 1.28 23.30 -28.77
C GLU A 95 1.58 22.40 -29.97
N TYR A 96 2.59 21.53 -29.87
CA TYR A 96 2.95 20.59 -30.93
C TYR A 96 1.79 19.63 -31.24
N ALA A 97 1.19 19.03 -30.22
CA ALA A 97 0.07 18.11 -30.37
C ALA A 97 -1.14 18.76 -31.03
N GLN A 98 -1.48 19.98 -30.60
CA GLN A 98 -2.57 20.76 -31.19
C GLN A 98 -2.31 21.08 -32.67
N LYS A 99 -1.07 21.47 -33.01
CA LYS A 99 -0.68 21.82 -34.39
C LYS A 99 -0.71 20.62 -35.33
N HIS A 100 -0.35 19.42 -34.85
CA HIS A 100 -0.20 18.22 -35.66
C HIS A 100 -1.36 17.23 -35.50
N GLY A 101 -2.31 17.49 -34.61
CA GLY A 101 -3.47 16.61 -34.38
C GLY A 101 -3.09 15.24 -33.79
N CYS A 102 -2.07 15.19 -32.94
CA CYS A 102 -1.56 13.95 -32.35
C CYS A 102 -1.66 13.96 -30.81
N THR A 103 -1.39 12.82 -30.17
CA THR A 103 -1.36 12.72 -28.72
C THR A 103 -0.08 13.37 -28.15
N LEU A 104 -0.09 13.70 -26.86
CA LEU A 104 1.11 14.24 -26.17
C LEU A 104 2.28 13.26 -26.18
N TYR A 105 1.99 11.94 -26.12
CA TYR A 105 3.01 10.91 -26.23
C TYR A 105 3.64 10.89 -27.63
N GLN A 106 2.84 10.98 -28.70
CA GLN A 106 3.33 11.08 -30.06
C GLN A 106 4.12 12.39 -30.26
N ALA A 107 3.62 13.51 -29.75
CA ALA A 107 4.33 14.78 -29.77
C ALA A 107 5.72 14.69 -29.12
N LEU A 108 5.85 13.99 -27.96
CA LEU A 108 7.12 13.76 -27.32
C LEU A 108 8.06 12.89 -28.17
N THR A 109 7.53 11.83 -28.78
CA THR A 109 8.29 10.91 -29.63
C THR A 109 8.81 11.63 -30.88
N ASP A 110 7.95 12.39 -31.57
CA ASP A 110 8.30 13.10 -32.82
C ASP A 110 9.26 14.25 -32.58
N SER A 111 9.20 14.90 -31.42
CA SER A 111 10.03 16.06 -31.09
C SER A 111 11.22 15.77 -30.15
N LEU A 112 11.57 14.50 -29.96
CA LEU A 112 12.60 14.09 -28.98
C LEU A 112 13.95 14.76 -29.22
N GLU A 113 14.32 14.98 -30.48
CA GLU A 113 15.58 15.62 -30.89
C GLU A 113 15.57 17.17 -30.73
N ASP A 114 14.42 17.76 -30.39
CA ASP A 114 14.34 19.22 -30.18
C ASP A 114 15.21 19.62 -28.98
N PRO A 115 15.96 20.71 -29.09
CA PRO A 115 16.83 21.25 -28.03
C PRO A 115 16.10 21.45 -26.69
N VAL A 116 14.77 21.61 -26.68
CA VAL A 116 13.96 21.76 -25.46
C VAL A 116 14.02 20.52 -24.56
N PHE A 117 14.26 19.34 -25.15
CA PHE A 117 14.36 18.07 -24.40
C PHE A 117 15.79 17.69 -24.03
N LYS A 118 16.78 18.47 -24.38
CA LYS A 118 18.17 18.24 -23.99
C LYS A 118 18.31 18.22 -22.46
N GLY A 119 18.96 17.18 -21.93
CA GLY A 119 19.15 16.99 -20.48
C GLY A 119 17.89 16.51 -19.72
N THR A 120 16.88 16.03 -20.45
CA THR A 120 15.73 15.34 -19.85
C THR A 120 15.94 13.82 -19.87
N LYS A 121 15.06 13.09 -19.16
CA LYS A 121 14.93 11.63 -19.27
C LYS A 121 13.74 11.23 -20.17
N ALA A 122 13.42 12.05 -21.19
CA ALA A 122 12.32 11.80 -22.12
C ALA A 122 12.51 10.50 -22.89
N SER A 123 13.70 10.27 -23.45
CA SER A 123 14.04 9.03 -24.18
C SER A 123 13.87 7.78 -23.30
N ALA A 124 14.30 7.83 -22.05
CA ALA A 124 14.13 6.71 -21.12
C ALA A 124 12.65 6.40 -20.83
N PHE A 125 11.79 7.43 -20.77
CA PHE A 125 10.36 7.24 -20.62
C PHE A 125 9.72 6.62 -21.87
N ILE A 126 10.09 7.08 -23.06
CA ILE A 126 9.63 6.49 -24.34
C ILE A 126 10.09 5.04 -24.41
N SER A 127 11.37 4.74 -24.16
CA SER A 127 11.91 3.38 -24.18
C SER A 127 11.18 2.46 -23.22
N LEU A 128 10.84 2.94 -22.02
CA LEU A 128 10.05 2.19 -21.03
C LEU A 128 8.67 1.83 -21.60
N VAL A 129 7.94 2.83 -22.13
CA VAL A 129 6.59 2.61 -22.67
C VAL A 129 6.64 1.64 -23.84
N GLU A 130 7.56 1.81 -24.79
CA GLU A 130 7.67 0.93 -25.97
C GLU A 130 8.07 -0.50 -25.58
N LEU A 131 9.03 -0.66 -24.63
CA LEU A 131 9.46 -1.97 -24.15
C LEU A 131 8.27 -2.78 -23.60
N PHE A 132 7.45 -2.15 -22.74
CA PHE A 132 6.33 -2.82 -22.12
C PHE A 132 5.13 -2.98 -23.08
N SER A 133 4.89 -2.01 -23.98
CA SER A 133 3.85 -2.13 -25.01
C SER A 133 4.08 -3.30 -25.96
N ALA A 134 5.33 -3.64 -26.25
CA ALA A 134 5.68 -4.71 -27.21
C ALA A 134 5.42 -6.12 -26.71
N GLY A 135 5.09 -6.34 -25.44
CA GLY A 135 5.02 -7.71 -24.92
C GLY A 135 4.13 -7.93 -23.70
N TYR A 136 3.30 -6.96 -23.29
CA TYR A 136 2.44 -7.13 -22.12
C TYR A 136 1.35 -8.20 -22.30
N GLU A 137 0.86 -8.42 -23.54
CA GLU A 137 -0.21 -9.37 -23.85
C GLU A 137 0.17 -10.84 -23.51
N ASN A 138 1.46 -11.15 -23.53
CA ASN A 138 1.98 -12.50 -23.30
C ASN A 138 2.52 -12.71 -21.86
N ARG A 139 2.21 -11.80 -20.96
CA ARG A 139 2.69 -11.84 -19.57
C ARG A 139 1.54 -11.62 -18.60
N PRO A 140 1.59 -12.23 -17.39
CA PRO A 140 0.64 -11.91 -16.33
C PRO A 140 0.63 -10.39 -16.03
N ILE A 141 -0.55 -9.81 -15.84
CA ILE A 141 -0.73 -8.36 -15.59
C ILE A 141 0.00 -7.97 -14.29
N SER A 142 -0.03 -8.85 -13.28
CA SER A 142 0.65 -8.67 -12.00
C SER A 142 2.16 -8.58 -12.16
N GLU A 143 2.77 -9.36 -13.06
CA GLU A 143 4.18 -9.25 -13.41
C GLU A 143 4.49 -7.97 -14.18
N VAL A 144 3.65 -7.63 -15.18
CA VAL A 144 3.78 -6.39 -15.96
C VAL A 144 3.74 -5.19 -15.04
N LEU A 145 2.74 -5.12 -14.15
CA LEU A 145 2.60 -4.03 -13.17
C LEU A 145 3.84 -3.93 -12.27
N SER A 146 4.28 -5.06 -11.72
CA SER A 146 5.42 -5.10 -10.80
C SER A 146 6.72 -4.64 -11.46
N ALA A 147 7.00 -5.13 -12.67
CA ALA A 147 8.17 -4.76 -13.45
C ALA A 147 8.11 -3.28 -13.87
N LEU A 148 6.95 -2.82 -14.35
CA LEU A 148 6.74 -1.44 -14.81
C LEU A 148 6.95 -0.42 -13.68
N LEU A 149 6.42 -0.67 -12.48
CA LEU A 149 6.61 0.19 -11.31
C LEU A 149 8.06 0.21 -10.82
N ASN A 150 8.76 -0.91 -10.93
CA ASN A 150 10.18 -0.99 -10.57
C ASN A 150 11.07 -0.28 -11.62
N GLU A 151 10.93 -0.60 -12.90
CA GLU A 151 11.77 -0.07 -13.97
C GLU A 151 11.51 1.42 -14.26
N SER A 152 10.28 1.89 -14.06
CA SER A 152 9.98 3.33 -14.09
C SER A 152 10.68 4.13 -12.99
N GLY A 153 11.15 3.45 -11.92
CA GLY A 153 11.72 4.06 -10.72
C GLY A 153 10.66 4.59 -9.75
N TYR A 154 9.38 4.29 -9.97
CA TYR A 154 8.27 4.81 -9.16
C TYR A 154 8.33 4.29 -7.72
N GLU A 155 8.52 2.98 -7.51
CA GLU A 155 8.67 2.43 -6.17
C GLU A 155 9.94 2.92 -5.46
N ALA A 156 11.04 3.09 -6.20
CA ALA A 156 12.28 3.63 -5.64
C ALA A 156 12.08 5.08 -5.15
N MET A 157 11.33 5.88 -5.90
CA MET A 157 10.94 7.24 -5.49
C MET A 157 10.16 7.21 -4.18
N LEU A 158 9.11 6.39 -4.07
CA LEU A 158 8.29 6.28 -2.84
C LEU A 158 9.10 5.81 -1.63
N ARG A 159 10.05 4.87 -1.84
CA ARG A 159 10.98 4.43 -0.77
C ARG A 159 11.87 5.56 -0.30
N THR A 160 12.36 6.39 -1.23
CA THR A 160 13.19 7.55 -0.92
C THR A 160 12.40 8.64 -0.17
N GLU A 161 11.11 8.81 -0.50
CA GLU A 161 10.20 9.71 0.21
C GLU A 161 9.79 9.20 1.60
N GLY A 162 10.11 7.95 1.95
CA GLY A 162 9.69 7.32 3.20
C GLY A 162 8.20 6.98 3.28
N SER A 163 7.50 6.99 2.16
CA SER A 163 6.04 6.78 2.07
C SER A 163 5.65 5.31 2.16
N GLN A 164 5.81 4.70 3.33
CA GLN A 164 5.49 3.28 3.51
C GLN A 164 4.00 2.97 3.27
N GLU A 165 3.09 3.86 3.62
CA GLU A 165 1.66 3.69 3.37
C GLU A 165 1.36 3.58 1.86
N ARG A 166 1.99 4.44 1.04
CA ARG A 166 1.85 4.40 -0.42
C ARG A 166 2.42 3.11 -1.02
N LEU A 167 3.53 2.60 -0.49
CA LEU A 167 4.08 1.30 -0.88
C LEU A 167 3.15 0.13 -0.50
N ASP A 168 2.52 0.19 0.68
CA ASP A 168 1.53 -0.81 1.10
C ASP A 168 0.30 -0.78 0.18
N ASN A 169 -0.15 0.41 -0.24
CA ASN A 169 -1.22 0.57 -1.21
C ASN A 169 -0.87 -0.03 -2.59
N LEU A 170 0.37 0.14 -3.06
CA LEU A 170 0.84 -0.50 -4.30
C LEU A 170 0.92 -2.03 -4.16
N ALA A 171 1.33 -2.54 -3.01
CA ALA A 171 1.33 -3.98 -2.76
C ALA A 171 -0.10 -4.56 -2.81
N GLU A 172 -1.07 -3.83 -2.25
CA GLU A 172 -2.49 -4.21 -2.32
C GLU A 172 -3.04 -4.13 -3.76
N LEU A 173 -2.61 -3.15 -4.56
CA LEU A 173 -2.97 -3.10 -5.98
C LEU A 173 -2.42 -4.33 -6.73
N LYS A 174 -1.17 -4.72 -6.49
CA LYS A 174 -0.58 -5.93 -7.10
C LYS A 174 -1.34 -7.18 -6.70
N GLN A 175 -1.73 -7.28 -5.43
CA GLN A 175 -2.57 -8.38 -4.94
C GLN A 175 -3.92 -8.41 -5.64
N SER A 176 -4.56 -7.25 -5.83
CA SER A 176 -5.83 -7.10 -6.57
C SER A 176 -5.73 -7.60 -8.02
N VAL A 177 -4.64 -7.24 -8.71
CA VAL A 177 -4.40 -7.70 -10.08
C VAL A 177 -4.24 -9.22 -10.13
N TYR A 178 -3.47 -9.78 -9.20
CA TYR A 178 -3.30 -11.24 -9.12
C TYR A 178 -4.60 -11.97 -8.84
N GLU A 179 -5.44 -11.46 -7.92
CA GLU A 179 -6.76 -12.01 -7.65
C GLU A 179 -7.67 -11.97 -8.88
N TYR A 180 -7.63 -10.85 -9.61
CA TYR A 180 -8.35 -10.70 -10.87
C TYR A 180 -7.91 -11.74 -11.91
N GLU A 181 -6.60 -11.90 -12.14
CA GLU A 181 -6.03 -12.90 -13.07
C GLU A 181 -6.46 -14.33 -12.72
N THR A 182 -6.43 -14.68 -11.44
CA THR A 182 -6.79 -16.03 -10.99
C THR A 182 -8.29 -16.31 -11.07
N THR A 183 -9.12 -15.28 -11.07
CA THR A 183 -10.59 -15.41 -11.08
C THR A 183 -11.16 -15.33 -12.50
N CYS A 184 -10.62 -14.46 -13.36
CA CYS A 184 -11.16 -14.22 -14.71
C CYS A 184 -10.66 -15.20 -15.77
N GLY A 185 -9.64 -16.02 -15.48
CA GLY A 185 -9.11 -17.01 -16.44
C GLY A 185 -8.63 -16.39 -17.75
N GLU A 186 -8.99 -16.99 -18.89
CA GLU A 186 -8.55 -16.56 -20.23
C GLU A 186 -9.07 -15.17 -20.66
N GLU A 187 -10.12 -14.64 -20.03
CA GLU A 187 -10.66 -13.29 -20.29
C GLU A 187 -9.90 -12.19 -19.51
N GLY A 188 -8.95 -12.55 -18.67
CA GLY A 188 -8.18 -11.66 -17.82
C GLY A 188 -7.13 -10.81 -18.55
N THR A 189 -7.51 -10.04 -19.59
CA THR A 189 -6.59 -9.13 -20.30
C THR A 189 -6.38 -7.82 -19.53
N LEU A 190 -5.27 -7.13 -19.84
CA LEU A 190 -4.97 -5.82 -19.21
C LEU A 190 -6.04 -4.77 -19.55
N GLU A 191 -6.55 -4.77 -20.80
CA GLU A 191 -7.63 -3.88 -21.22
C GLU A 191 -8.91 -4.13 -20.42
N HIS A 192 -9.24 -5.41 -20.23
CA HIS A 192 -10.42 -5.80 -19.46
C HIS A 192 -10.26 -5.41 -17.97
N TYR A 193 -9.07 -5.62 -17.40
CA TYR A 193 -8.76 -5.14 -16.05
C TYR A 193 -8.92 -3.63 -15.91
N LEU A 194 -8.37 -2.85 -16.84
CA LEU A 194 -8.48 -1.39 -16.83
C LEU A 194 -9.92 -0.91 -16.98
N ALA A 195 -10.73 -1.58 -17.80
CA ALA A 195 -12.17 -1.31 -17.94
C ALA A 195 -12.92 -1.66 -16.65
N HIS A 196 -12.60 -2.81 -16.03
CA HIS A 196 -13.17 -3.23 -14.75
C HIS A 196 -12.90 -2.19 -13.65
N VAL A 197 -11.65 -1.75 -13.50
CA VAL A 197 -11.27 -0.73 -12.52
C VAL A 197 -11.97 0.62 -12.78
N ALA A 198 -12.21 0.97 -14.05
CA ALA A 198 -12.89 2.23 -14.38
C ALA A 198 -14.33 2.30 -13.83
N LEU A 199 -15.00 1.17 -13.62
CA LEU A 199 -16.34 1.12 -13.00
C LEU A 199 -16.28 1.58 -11.53
N PHE A 200 -15.21 1.27 -10.80
CA PHE A 200 -15.05 1.64 -9.39
C PHE A 200 -14.59 3.10 -9.20
N THR A 201 -13.95 3.68 -10.20
CA THR A 201 -13.47 5.08 -10.12
C THR A 201 -14.58 6.10 -10.35
N ASN A 202 -15.70 5.71 -10.97
CA ASN A 202 -16.80 6.58 -11.35
C ASN A 202 -18.02 6.51 -10.40
N ALA A 203 -17.95 5.72 -9.34
CA ALA A 203 -19.01 5.63 -8.35
C ALA A 203 -19.02 6.88 -7.46
N ASP A 204 -19.60 7.97 -7.96
CA ASP A 204 -19.81 9.20 -7.21
C ASP A 204 -20.84 9.00 -6.10
N ALA A 205 -20.38 9.17 -4.89
CA ALA A 205 -21.21 9.17 -3.68
C ALA A 205 -21.94 10.51 -3.53
N GLN A 206 -23.04 10.70 -4.23
CA GLN A 206 -23.90 11.87 -4.09
C GLN A 206 -25.15 11.54 -3.28
N ASP A 207 -25.03 11.25 -1.98
CA ASP A 207 -26.14 11.40 -1.07
C ASP A 207 -25.67 11.38 0.39
N PRO A 208 -26.02 12.34 1.26
CA PRO A 208 -25.76 12.29 2.71
C PRO A 208 -26.62 11.26 3.47
N GLY A 209 -27.31 10.34 2.76
CA GLY A 209 -28.26 9.39 3.29
C GLY A 209 -27.74 8.30 4.21
N ASP A 210 -28.46 7.19 4.24
CA ASP A 210 -28.18 6.01 5.06
C ASP A 210 -26.99 5.22 4.50
N LYS A 211 -25.78 5.37 5.08
CA LYS A 211 -24.51 4.83 4.57
C LYS A 211 -23.71 4.09 5.64
N VAL A 212 -23.11 2.98 5.26
CA VAL A 212 -22.10 2.28 6.08
C VAL A 212 -20.87 3.18 6.26
N LYS A 213 -20.38 3.29 7.48
CA LYS A 213 -19.16 4.06 7.80
C LYS A 213 -17.93 3.17 7.71
N LEU A 214 -16.90 3.64 7.02
CA LEU A 214 -15.60 2.98 6.92
C LEU A 214 -14.54 3.86 7.57
N MET A 215 -13.78 3.35 8.55
CA MET A 215 -12.73 4.11 9.20
C MET A 215 -11.66 3.23 9.83
N THR A 216 -10.48 3.81 10.08
CA THR A 216 -9.44 3.12 10.83
C THR A 216 -9.82 2.99 12.31
N VAL A 217 -9.27 1.96 12.97
CA VAL A 217 -9.42 1.80 14.43
C VAL A 217 -8.94 3.05 15.19
N HIS A 218 -7.89 3.73 14.68
CA HIS A 218 -7.40 4.98 15.29
C HIS A 218 -8.44 6.11 15.22
N ALA A 219 -9.13 6.24 14.08
CA ALA A 219 -10.17 7.25 13.91
C ALA A 219 -11.43 6.95 14.76
N ALA A 220 -11.64 5.68 15.11
CA ALA A 220 -12.76 5.24 15.92
C ALA A 220 -12.54 5.43 17.43
N LYS A 221 -11.35 5.86 17.87
CA LYS A 221 -11.06 6.05 19.30
C LYS A 221 -11.98 7.12 19.90
N GLY A 222 -12.69 6.75 20.96
CA GLY A 222 -13.66 7.61 21.64
C GLY A 222 -15.07 7.65 21.02
N LEU A 223 -15.27 6.94 19.90
CA LEU A 223 -16.58 6.77 19.29
C LEU A 223 -17.16 5.39 19.64
N GLU A 224 -18.47 5.24 19.55
CA GLU A 224 -19.17 3.96 19.71
C GLU A 224 -20.20 3.80 18.59
N PHE A 225 -20.49 2.55 18.23
CA PHE A 225 -21.39 2.25 17.11
C PHE A 225 -22.26 1.04 17.44
N PRO A 226 -23.54 1.06 17.03
CA PRO A 226 -24.44 -0.06 17.27
C PRO A 226 -23.89 -1.40 16.73
N TYR A 227 -23.39 -1.42 15.49
CA TYR A 227 -22.85 -2.60 14.85
C TYR A 227 -21.47 -2.34 14.26
N VAL A 228 -20.48 -3.12 14.67
CA VAL A 228 -19.09 -2.99 14.21
C VAL A 228 -18.67 -4.24 13.45
N PHE A 229 -18.10 -4.03 12.28
CA PHE A 229 -17.46 -5.04 11.43
C PHE A 229 -15.96 -4.78 11.42
N LEU A 230 -15.20 -5.52 12.22
CA LEU A 230 -13.75 -5.40 12.30
C LEU A 230 -13.10 -6.32 11.27
N CYS A 231 -12.48 -5.72 10.25
CA CYS A 231 -11.92 -6.42 9.11
C CYS A 231 -10.39 -6.55 9.18
N GLY A 232 -9.87 -7.59 8.52
CA GLY A 232 -8.44 -7.84 8.40
C GLY A 232 -7.82 -8.35 9.68
N MET A 233 -8.53 -9.23 10.41
CA MET A 233 -8.03 -9.89 11.60
C MET A 233 -7.04 -11.01 11.21
N ASN A 234 -5.95 -10.61 10.54
CA ASN A 234 -4.89 -11.50 10.09
C ASN A 234 -3.53 -11.05 10.62
N GLU A 235 -2.63 -12.01 10.87
CA GLU A 235 -1.23 -11.75 11.14
C GLU A 235 -0.60 -10.93 9.99
N GLY A 236 0.17 -9.90 10.35
CA GLY A 236 0.77 -8.97 9.38
C GLY A 236 -0.15 -7.83 8.92
N ILE A 237 -1.46 -7.89 9.23
CA ILE A 237 -2.43 -6.81 9.02
C ILE A 237 -2.81 -6.21 10.37
N PHE A 238 -3.39 -7.00 11.25
CA PHE A 238 -3.71 -6.65 12.63
C PHE A 238 -3.40 -7.83 13.55
N PRO A 239 -2.20 -7.87 14.20
CA PRO A 239 -1.17 -6.82 14.30
C PRO A 239 -0.46 -6.53 12.98
N SER A 240 0.01 -5.27 12.87
CA SER A 240 0.72 -4.83 11.67
C SER A 240 2.09 -5.51 11.55
N ARG A 241 2.48 -5.90 10.32
CA ARG A 241 3.85 -6.38 10.01
C ARG A 241 4.96 -5.34 10.28
N LYS A 242 4.58 -4.08 10.54
CA LYS A 242 5.53 -3.01 10.90
C LYS A 242 6.00 -3.09 12.35
N VAL A 243 5.31 -3.85 13.18
CA VAL A 243 5.70 -4.06 14.58
C VAL A 243 7.05 -4.79 14.64
N ARG A 244 8.01 -4.21 15.39
CA ARG A 244 9.39 -4.67 15.49
C ARG A 244 9.83 -4.95 16.91
N THR A 245 9.01 -4.64 17.90
CA THR A 245 9.35 -4.72 19.33
C THR A 245 8.18 -5.26 20.14
N LEU A 246 8.48 -5.79 21.32
CA LEU A 246 7.45 -6.21 22.28
C LEU A 246 6.53 -5.05 22.71
N PRO A 247 7.05 -3.84 23.07
CA PRO A 247 6.17 -2.70 23.36
C PRO A 247 5.28 -2.30 22.18
N GLY A 248 5.79 -2.41 20.95
CA GLY A 248 4.98 -2.17 19.74
C GLY A 248 3.85 -3.21 19.58
N MET A 249 4.09 -4.47 19.96
CA MET A 249 3.06 -5.52 19.94
C MET A 249 2.00 -5.26 21.03
N GLU A 250 2.39 -4.79 22.19
CA GLU A 250 1.45 -4.41 23.25
C GLU A 250 0.60 -3.20 22.86
N GLU A 251 1.14 -2.26 22.10
CA GLU A 251 0.33 -1.15 21.54
C GLU A 251 -0.70 -1.64 20.51
N GLU A 252 -0.33 -2.57 19.64
CA GLU A 252 -1.30 -3.22 18.73
C GLU A 252 -2.39 -3.98 19.51
N ARG A 253 -2.03 -4.62 20.63
CA ARG A 253 -3.01 -5.29 21.53
C ARG A 253 -3.98 -4.30 22.15
N ARG A 254 -3.49 -3.14 22.64
CA ARG A 254 -4.36 -2.06 23.16
C ARG A 254 -5.28 -1.52 22.06
N LEU A 255 -4.76 -1.38 20.86
CA LEU A 255 -5.55 -0.94 19.71
C LEU A 255 -6.62 -1.96 19.31
N ALA A 256 -6.31 -3.27 19.37
CA ALA A 256 -7.29 -4.33 19.17
C ALA A 256 -8.39 -4.27 20.24
N PHE A 257 -8.02 -4.08 21.51
CA PHE A 257 -8.99 -3.91 22.58
C PHE A 257 -9.90 -2.69 22.33
N VAL A 258 -9.33 -1.56 21.90
CA VAL A 258 -10.12 -0.39 21.50
C VAL A 258 -11.11 -0.75 20.39
N ALA A 259 -10.68 -1.47 19.35
CA ALA A 259 -11.56 -1.87 18.24
C ALA A 259 -12.73 -2.74 18.70
N LEU A 260 -12.44 -3.76 19.52
CA LEU A 260 -13.44 -4.69 20.03
C LEU A 260 -14.50 -3.99 20.92
N THR A 261 -14.07 -2.97 21.67
CA THR A 261 -14.96 -2.22 22.59
C THR A 261 -15.75 -1.09 21.91
N ARG A 262 -15.68 -0.96 20.58
CA ARG A 262 -16.47 0.08 19.86
C ARG A 262 -17.88 -0.36 19.54
N ALA A 263 -18.20 -1.64 19.67
CA ALA A 263 -19.53 -2.18 19.38
C ALA A 263 -20.44 -2.06 20.61
N GLU A 264 -21.64 -1.49 20.41
CA GLU A 264 -22.68 -1.40 21.44
C GLU A 264 -23.60 -2.64 21.44
N LYS A 265 -23.95 -3.16 20.25
CA LYS A 265 -24.95 -4.22 20.08
C LYS A 265 -24.41 -5.48 19.42
N GLY A 266 -23.65 -5.29 18.32
CA GLY A 266 -23.14 -6.40 17.52
C GLY A 266 -21.71 -6.19 17.07
N LEU A 267 -20.86 -7.22 17.24
CA LEU A 267 -19.48 -7.21 16.79
C LEU A 267 -19.25 -8.40 15.84
N TYR A 268 -18.77 -8.10 14.65
CA TYR A 268 -18.44 -9.06 13.60
C TYR A 268 -16.95 -8.97 13.31
N LEU A 269 -16.25 -10.09 13.47
CA LEU A 269 -14.82 -10.19 13.19
C LEU A 269 -14.62 -10.93 11.88
N SER A 270 -13.77 -10.41 11.00
CA SER A 270 -13.49 -11.09 9.74
C SER A 270 -11.99 -11.17 9.46
N GLU A 271 -11.59 -12.32 8.96
CA GLU A 271 -10.27 -12.62 8.44
C GLU A 271 -10.35 -13.04 6.97
N ALA A 272 -9.22 -13.01 6.29
CA ALA A 272 -9.07 -13.59 4.96
C ALA A 272 -8.21 -14.84 5.07
N ASP A 273 -8.68 -15.94 4.52
CA ASP A 273 -7.94 -17.19 4.38
C ASP A 273 -7.12 -17.25 3.07
N GLY A 274 -6.47 -18.40 2.80
CA GLY A 274 -5.71 -18.64 1.58
C GLY A 274 -4.26 -18.15 1.66
N ARG A 275 -3.73 -17.64 0.54
CA ARG A 275 -2.33 -17.25 0.42
C ARG A 275 -2.19 -15.81 -0.06
N ASN A 276 -1.09 -15.19 0.33
CA ASN A 276 -0.66 -13.91 -0.22
C ASN A 276 -0.03 -14.09 -1.62
N PHE A 277 0.17 -13.00 -2.35
CA PHE A 277 0.82 -13.00 -3.65
C PHE A 277 2.21 -13.66 -3.65
N ASP A 278 2.97 -13.55 -2.54
CA ASP A 278 4.28 -14.18 -2.35
C ASP A 278 4.21 -15.68 -1.99
N GLY A 279 3.02 -16.27 -2.03
CA GLY A 279 2.76 -17.66 -1.69
C GLY A 279 2.69 -17.97 -0.19
N SER A 280 2.96 -16.99 0.68
CA SER A 280 2.86 -17.17 2.13
C SER A 280 1.41 -17.38 2.58
N PRO A 281 1.16 -18.26 3.58
CA PRO A 281 -0.19 -18.46 4.09
C PRO A 281 -0.69 -17.23 4.84
N ARG A 282 -2.01 -16.98 4.79
CA ARG A 282 -2.69 -15.98 5.60
C ARG A 282 -3.12 -16.63 6.91
N TYR A 283 -2.53 -16.22 8.01
CA TYR A 283 -2.90 -16.72 9.33
C TYR A 283 -3.90 -15.81 10.02
N PRO A 284 -4.86 -16.36 10.80
CA PRO A 284 -5.72 -15.57 11.68
C PRO A 284 -4.87 -14.73 12.64
N SER A 285 -5.38 -13.55 12.99
CA SER A 285 -4.77 -12.67 13.99
C SER A 285 -4.62 -13.35 15.33
N ARG A 286 -3.47 -13.18 15.99
CA ARG A 286 -3.28 -13.58 17.40
C ARG A 286 -4.35 -12.99 18.32
N PHE A 287 -4.82 -11.77 18.04
CA PHE A 287 -5.86 -11.13 18.82
C PHE A 287 -7.22 -11.81 18.66
N LEU A 288 -7.48 -12.45 17.53
CA LEU A 288 -8.64 -13.31 17.34
C LEU A 288 -8.46 -14.64 18.08
N LEU A 289 -7.28 -15.23 18.02
CA LEU A 289 -6.94 -16.49 18.68
C LEU A 289 -6.79 -16.39 20.21
N ASP A 290 -6.65 -15.17 20.74
CA ASP A 290 -6.63 -14.87 22.18
C ASP A 290 -8.05 -14.76 22.79
N ILE A 291 -9.10 -14.67 21.96
CA ILE A 291 -10.50 -14.67 22.44
C ILE A 291 -10.90 -16.10 22.79
N ASP A 292 -11.60 -16.25 23.91
CA ASP A 292 -12.18 -17.55 24.28
C ASP A 292 -13.15 -18.03 23.18
N PRO A 293 -12.93 -19.21 22.57
CA PRO A 293 -13.80 -19.72 21.53
C PRO A 293 -15.28 -19.81 21.94
N GLY A 294 -15.56 -19.99 23.23
CA GLY A 294 -16.93 -20.00 23.77
C GLY A 294 -17.68 -18.68 23.65
N LEU A 295 -16.95 -17.57 23.37
CA LEU A 295 -17.51 -16.23 23.14
C LEU A 295 -17.68 -15.91 21.66
N LEU A 296 -17.24 -16.80 20.76
CA LEU A 296 -17.29 -16.60 19.31
C LEU A 296 -18.34 -17.54 18.68
N ALA A 297 -19.15 -16.94 17.79
CA ALA A 297 -20.03 -17.71 16.92
C ALA A 297 -19.39 -17.80 15.53
N PHE A 298 -19.01 -18.99 15.11
CA PHE A 298 -18.41 -19.22 13.79
C PHE A 298 -19.48 -19.67 12.80
N PRO A 299 -19.64 -19.00 11.64
CA PRO A 299 -20.49 -19.51 10.55
C PRO A 299 -19.95 -20.82 9.98
N GLN A 300 -18.63 -20.98 10.00
CA GLN A 300 -17.90 -22.19 9.63
C GLN A 300 -16.72 -22.34 10.60
N GLU A 301 -16.57 -23.51 11.18
CA GLU A 301 -15.45 -23.76 12.10
C GLU A 301 -14.10 -23.68 11.38
N PRO A 302 -13.11 -22.96 11.97
CA PRO A 302 -11.78 -22.87 11.39
C PRO A 302 -11.11 -24.26 11.34
N GLN A 303 -10.29 -24.46 10.29
CA GLN A 303 -9.55 -25.70 10.16
C GLN A 303 -8.51 -25.83 11.30
N GLU A 304 -8.55 -26.93 12.08
CA GLU A 304 -7.61 -27.16 13.18
C GLU A 304 -6.14 -27.10 12.77
N GLY A 305 -5.81 -27.58 11.55
CA GLY A 305 -4.47 -27.49 10.98
C GLY A 305 -4.00 -26.05 10.83
N LEU A 306 -4.84 -25.17 10.28
CA LEU A 306 -4.54 -23.74 10.11
C LEU A 306 -4.31 -23.06 11.47
N ILE A 307 -5.15 -23.33 12.45
CA ILE A 307 -5.02 -22.77 13.81
C ILE A 307 -3.72 -23.21 14.47
N ARG A 308 -3.35 -24.49 14.37
CA ARG A 308 -2.09 -25.01 14.91
C ARG A 308 -0.88 -24.33 14.26
N ASP A 309 -0.89 -24.21 12.95
CA ASP A 309 0.21 -23.58 12.19
C ASP A 309 0.30 -22.08 12.51
N ALA A 310 -0.83 -21.38 12.63
CA ALA A 310 -0.90 -20.00 13.06
C ALA A 310 -0.31 -19.80 14.47
N ARG A 311 -0.67 -20.63 15.45
CA ARG A 311 -0.11 -20.58 16.81
C ARG A 311 1.41 -20.79 16.79
N SER A 312 1.90 -21.76 16.04
CA SER A 312 3.34 -22.02 15.90
C SER A 312 4.06 -20.80 15.29
N TYR A 313 3.50 -20.18 14.26
CA TYR A 313 4.03 -18.95 13.64
C TYR A 313 4.06 -17.78 14.64
N ILE A 314 2.97 -17.59 15.39
CA ILE A 314 2.84 -16.52 16.40
C ILE A 314 3.88 -16.69 17.50
N ASP A 315 4.01 -17.89 18.06
CA ASP A 315 4.99 -18.19 19.11
C ASP A 315 6.43 -17.96 18.63
N HIS A 316 6.74 -18.40 17.42
CA HIS A 316 8.05 -18.14 16.81
C HIS A 316 8.30 -16.63 16.65
N SER A 317 7.30 -15.90 16.13
CA SER A 317 7.43 -14.45 15.90
C SER A 317 7.63 -13.67 17.20
N LEU A 318 6.93 -14.03 18.27
CA LEU A 318 7.06 -13.35 19.58
C LEU A 318 8.43 -13.55 20.22
N ARG A 319 9.01 -14.76 20.13
CA ARG A 319 10.34 -15.06 20.70
C ARG A 319 11.47 -14.22 20.05
N HIS A 320 11.24 -13.69 18.85
CA HIS A 320 12.23 -12.92 18.11
C HIS A 320 11.97 -11.41 18.14
N LEU A 321 10.92 -10.96 18.83
CA LEU A 321 10.69 -9.52 19.03
C LEU A 321 11.58 -9.01 20.17
N PRO A 322 12.48 -8.04 19.93
CA PRO A 322 13.29 -7.44 20.98
C PRO A 322 12.44 -6.53 21.90
N GLU A 323 12.89 -6.35 23.11
CA GLU A 323 12.25 -5.41 24.06
C GLU A 323 12.41 -3.94 23.66
N THR A 324 13.47 -3.64 22.92
CA THR A 324 13.72 -2.30 22.40
C THR A 324 13.95 -2.35 20.91
N ASP A 325 13.65 -1.27 20.21
CA ASP A 325 13.97 -1.16 18.78
C ASP A 325 15.51 -1.10 18.62
N GLN A 326 16.12 -2.25 18.37
CA GLN A 326 17.57 -2.37 18.16
C GLN A 326 18.02 -1.75 16.82
N THR A 327 17.22 -0.90 16.21
CA THR A 327 17.58 -0.22 14.97
C THR A 327 18.69 0.81 15.11
N GLY A 328 19.13 1.09 16.34
CA GLY A 328 20.36 1.80 16.63
C GLY A 328 21.47 0.82 17.06
N ARG A 329 22.14 0.16 16.13
CA ARG A 329 23.31 -0.70 16.41
C ARG A 329 24.45 0.04 17.12
N PHE A 330 24.46 1.38 17.00
CA PHE A 330 25.53 2.24 17.46
C PHE A 330 24.95 3.40 18.29
N SER A 331 25.67 3.75 19.35
CA SER A 331 25.36 4.88 20.23
C SER A 331 26.23 6.09 19.87
N PRO A 332 25.83 7.32 20.22
CA PRO A 332 26.67 8.51 20.10
C PRO A 332 28.02 8.29 20.76
N GLY A 333 29.09 8.72 20.09
CA GLY A 333 30.48 8.52 20.52
C GLY A 333 31.13 7.22 20.07
N GLN A 334 30.37 6.27 19.48
CA GLN A 334 30.97 5.04 18.99
C GLN A 334 31.69 5.23 17.66
N ARG A 335 32.85 4.58 17.52
CA ARG A 335 33.63 4.50 16.29
C ARG A 335 33.07 3.45 15.36
N VAL A 336 32.88 3.82 14.11
CA VAL A 336 32.29 2.98 13.07
C VAL A 336 33.07 3.12 11.75
N GLU A 337 33.01 2.10 10.92
CA GLU A 337 33.59 2.10 9.58
C GLU A 337 32.50 1.88 8.54
N HIS A 338 32.46 2.73 7.52
CA HIS A 338 31.59 2.61 6.36
C HIS A 338 32.42 2.27 5.13
N ALA A 339 32.02 1.28 4.35
CA ALA A 339 32.75 0.78 3.20
C ALA A 339 33.18 1.85 2.18
N MET A 340 32.36 2.92 2.03
CA MET A 340 32.62 4.00 1.07
C MET A 340 33.25 5.25 1.72
N PHE A 341 32.92 5.54 3.00
CA PHE A 341 33.30 6.78 3.67
C PHE A 341 34.42 6.60 4.69
N GLY A 342 34.87 5.34 4.92
CA GLY A 342 35.90 5.00 5.88
C GLY A 342 35.49 5.14 7.35
N PRO A 343 36.47 5.31 8.26
CA PRO A 343 36.21 5.42 9.69
C PRO A 343 35.56 6.75 10.07
N GLY A 344 34.77 6.73 11.14
CA GLY A 344 34.08 7.90 11.62
C GLY A 344 33.47 7.68 13.01
N THR A 345 32.91 8.72 13.59
CA THR A 345 32.27 8.70 14.91
C THR A 345 30.77 9.02 14.78
N VAL A 346 29.94 8.20 15.40
CA VAL A 346 28.50 8.47 15.50
C VAL A 346 28.28 9.69 16.43
N LEU A 347 27.71 10.77 15.89
CA LEU A 347 27.40 11.96 16.68
C LEU A 347 26.01 11.89 17.31
N GLU A 348 25.04 11.39 16.54
CA GLU A 348 23.62 11.38 16.92
C GLU A 348 22.92 10.17 16.32
N VAL A 349 21.90 9.68 17.02
CA VAL A 349 21.00 8.62 16.56
C VAL A 349 19.61 9.23 16.34
N ASP A 350 19.23 9.43 15.11
CA ASP A 350 17.92 9.94 14.71
C ASP A 350 16.97 8.73 14.54
N LEU A 351 16.22 8.40 15.58
CA LEU A 351 15.28 7.28 15.60
C LEU A 351 14.10 7.51 14.65
N ASP A 352 13.64 8.75 14.52
CA ASP A 352 12.50 9.10 13.66
C ASP A 352 12.83 8.90 12.18
N ARG A 353 14.05 9.31 11.79
CA ARG A 353 14.54 9.18 10.41
C ARG A 353 15.29 7.87 10.16
N ARG A 354 15.45 7.04 11.19
CA ARG A 354 16.21 5.78 11.14
C ARG A 354 17.59 5.95 10.52
N ALA A 355 18.33 6.93 11.01
CA ALA A 355 19.64 7.30 10.52
C ALA A 355 20.60 7.66 11.65
N TYR A 356 21.88 7.38 11.43
CA TYR A 356 22.97 7.92 12.23
C TYR A 356 23.46 9.22 11.61
N SER A 357 23.76 10.21 12.42
CA SER A 357 24.62 11.32 12.03
C SER A 357 26.06 10.91 12.34
N VAL A 358 26.86 10.64 11.32
CA VAL A 358 28.23 10.17 11.47
C VAL A 358 29.20 11.24 10.96
N GLN A 359 30.18 11.63 11.79
CA GLN A 359 31.33 12.41 11.37
C GLN A 359 32.42 11.45 10.92
N PHE A 360 32.64 11.37 9.62
CA PHE A 360 33.75 10.59 9.06
C PHE A 360 35.05 11.38 9.12
N ASP A 361 36.16 10.70 9.43
CA ASP A 361 37.46 11.33 9.65
C ASP A 361 37.98 12.05 8.39
N ALA A 362 37.65 11.54 7.21
CA ALA A 362 38.02 12.13 5.91
C ALA A 362 37.07 13.26 5.45
N MET A 363 36.03 13.61 6.23
CA MET A 363 34.99 14.56 5.79
C MET A 363 34.85 15.73 6.76
N GLY A 364 34.69 16.93 6.21
CA GLY A 364 34.52 18.15 7.01
C GLY A 364 33.11 18.33 7.63
N THR A 365 32.11 17.55 7.19
CA THR A 365 30.72 17.65 7.64
C THR A 365 30.12 16.28 7.93
N PRO A 366 29.26 16.16 8.97
CA PRO A 366 28.57 14.92 9.29
C PRO A 366 27.68 14.44 8.13
N ARG A 367 27.57 13.13 7.98
CA ARG A 367 26.68 12.49 7.01
C ARG A 367 25.58 11.72 7.72
N LYS A 368 24.35 11.79 7.17
CA LYS A 368 23.24 10.94 7.62
C LYS A 368 23.36 9.58 6.95
N ILE A 369 23.57 8.54 7.73
CA ILE A 369 23.73 7.15 7.30
C ILE A 369 22.51 6.37 7.79
N SER A 370 21.77 5.78 6.87
CA SER A 370 20.61 4.95 7.21
C SER A 370 21.01 3.78 8.12
N PHE A 371 20.16 3.38 9.07
CA PHE A 371 20.34 2.17 9.87
C PHE A 371 20.50 0.89 9.03
N ARG A 372 20.04 0.91 7.78
CA ARG A 372 20.20 -0.20 6.84
C ARG A 372 21.58 -0.25 6.16
N ALA A 373 22.35 0.82 6.23
CA ALA A 373 23.71 0.83 5.69
C ALA A 373 24.60 -0.08 6.53
N ARG A 374 25.52 -0.76 5.87
CA ARG A 374 26.51 -1.58 6.54
C ARG A 374 27.55 -0.66 7.22
N LEU A 375 27.50 -0.64 8.54
CA LEU A 375 28.50 -0.04 9.39
C LEU A 375 29.12 -1.15 10.25
N ASP A 376 30.43 -1.20 10.29
CA ASP A 376 31.17 -2.13 11.15
C ASP A 376 31.69 -1.37 12.38
N ARG A 377 31.74 -2.04 13.54
CA ARG A 377 32.19 -1.42 14.78
C ARG A 377 33.72 -1.39 14.78
N LEU A 378 34.29 -0.22 15.04
CA LEU A 378 35.71 -0.09 15.33
C LEU A 378 35.95 -0.13 16.85
N PRO A 379 37.07 -0.69 17.31
CA PRO A 379 37.44 -0.62 18.73
C PRO A 379 37.57 0.86 19.15
N PRO A 380 37.28 1.18 20.43
CA PRO A 380 37.59 2.51 20.95
C PRO A 380 39.11 2.73 20.88
N GLU A 381 39.50 3.95 20.52
CA GLU A 381 40.93 4.36 20.52
C GLU A 381 41.49 4.40 21.92
#